data_9712cf90bbef6e396586c7d21010e855
#
_entry.id   9712cf90bbef6e396586c7d21010e855
#
_cell.length_a   1.000
_cell.length_b   1.000
_cell.length_c   1.000
_cell.angle_alpha   90.00
_cell.angle_beta   90.00
_cell.angle_gamma   90.00
#
_symmetry.space_group_name_H-M   'P 1'
#
loop_
_entity.id
_entity.type
_entity.pdbx_description
1 polymer ?
#
loop_
_entity_poly.entity_id
_entity_poly.type
_entity_poly.pdbx_seq_one_letter_code
_entity_poly.pdbx_strand_id
1 'polypeptide(L)'
;MIEIRERFDVPAEPERVWAVVSDPHAVVGCVPGASIVGQNEDGSLDTSVVVKFAPTRVTFRGRAARELDATARVGRVTAQGKDTIGGTRMRSTAAFGVTPGPGVRGSRVSIDGTVEVSGRLASLIEGGAGVVVRRMSGEFAERLAARCSAQRS
;
A
#
# COMPACT_ATOMS: atom_id res chain seq x y z
N MET A 1 11.17 6.27 12.59
CA MET A 1 10.51 5.11 11.95
C MET A 1 9.01 5.27 12.06
N ILE A 2 8.30 5.04 10.96
CA ILE A 2 6.85 5.18 10.91
C ILE A 2 6.26 3.78 11.00
N GLU A 3 5.33 3.57 11.92
CA GLU A 3 4.62 2.30 12.02
C GLU A 3 3.25 2.41 11.34
N ILE A 4 2.89 1.38 10.59
CA ILE A 4 1.58 1.27 9.95
C ILE A 4 0.90 0.06 10.55
N ARG A 5 -0.30 0.27 11.09
CA ARG A 5 -1.10 -0.80 11.65
C ARG A 5 -2.56 -0.49 11.34
N GLU A 6 -3.06 -1.11 10.30
CA GLU A 6 -4.39 -0.83 9.79
C GLU A 6 -5.25 -2.10 9.74
N ARG A 7 -6.51 -1.94 10.10
CA ARG A 7 -7.53 -2.99 10.03
C ARG A 7 -8.78 -2.37 9.49
N PHE A 8 -9.35 -2.97 8.46
CA PHE A 8 -10.62 -2.48 7.92
C PHE A 8 -11.41 -3.61 7.30
N ASP A 9 -12.72 -3.41 7.23
CA ASP A 9 -13.65 -4.40 6.70
C ASP A 9 -14.02 -4.04 5.26
N VAL A 10 -14.16 -5.07 4.43
CA VAL A 10 -14.55 -4.94 3.03
C VAL A 10 -15.79 -5.81 2.80
N PRO A 11 -16.86 -5.28 2.21
CA PRO A 11 -18.09 -6.04 1.99
C PRO A 11 -17.99 -6.95 0.76
N ALA A 12 -17.01 -7.83 0.75
CA ALA A 12 -16.78 -8.81 -0.30
C ALA A 12 -16.11 -10.04 0.31
N GLU A 13 -16.28 -11.18 -0.33
CA GLU A 13 -15.69 -12.43 0.16
C GLU A 13 -14.17 -12.40 0.12
N PRO A 14 -13.49 -13.13 1.03
CA PRO A 14 -12.03 -13.11 1.11
C PRO A 14 -11.31 -13.46 -0.19
N GLU A 15 -11.82 -14.39 -0.96
CA GLU A 15 -11.20 -14.74 -2.25
C GLU A 15 -11.23 -13.60 -3.24
N ARG A 16 -12.31 -12.83 -3.22
CA ARG A 16 -12.44 -11.69 -4.11
C ARG A 16 -11.52 -10.55 -3.71
N VAL A 17 -11.44 -10.27 -2.41
CA VAL A 17 -10.52 -9.27 -1.89
C VAL A 17 -9.08 -9.67 -2.17
N TRP A 18 -8.76 -10.94 -1.95
CA TRP A 18 -7.42 -11.47 -2.25
C TRP A 18 -7.08 -11.32 -3.73
N ALA A 19 -8.01 -11.57 -4.63
CA ALA A 19 -7.79 -11.42 -6.06
C ALA A 19 -7.36 -10.00 -6.44
N VAL A 20 -7.89 -8.99 -5.75
CA VAL A 20 -7.50 -7.60 -5.98
C VAL A 20 -6.14 -7.28 -5.35
N VAL A 21 -5.96 -7.62 -4.07
CA VAL A 21 -4.72 -7.24 -3.36
C VAL A 21 -3.50 -8.03 -3.85
N SER A 22 -3.69 -9.20 -4.44
CA SER A 22 -2.61 -9.98 -5.02
C SER A 22 -2.26 -9.60 -6.45
N ASP A 23 -3.11 -8.83 -7.12
CA ASP A 23 -2.83 -8.32 -8.46
C ASP A 23 -2.15 -6.95 -8.33
N PRO A 24 -0.90 -6.80 -8.81
CA PRO A 24 -0.15 -5.55 -8.60
C PRO A 24 -0.81 -4.35 -9.25
N HIS A 25 -1.35 -4.48 -10.46
CA HIS A 25 -2.00 -3.37 -11.14
C HIS A 25 -3.31 -2.97 -10.47
N ALA A 26 -4.07 -3.95 -9.98
CA ALA A 26 -5.31 -3.69 -9.27
C ALA A 26 -5.07 -3.00 -7.93
N VAL A 27 -4.15 -3.53 -7.12
CA VAL A 27 -3.90 -2.98 -5.78
C VAL A 27 -3.24 -1.61 -5.83
N VAL A 28 -2.35 -1.37 -6.79
CA VAL A 28 -1.71 -0.06 -6.95
C VAL A 28 -2.76 1.00 -7.31
N GLY A 29 -3.77 0.64 -8.09
CA GLY A 29 -4.88 1.55 -8.38
C GLY A 29 -5.69 1.95 -7.14
N CYS A 30 -5.59 1.20 -6.06
CA CYS A 30 -6.24 1.54 -4.79
C CYS A 30 -5.37 2.43 -3.90
N VAL A 31 -4.07 2.53 -4.16
CA VAL A 31 -3.15 3.35 -3.37
C VAL A 31 -3.10 4.77 -3.94
N PRO A 32 -3.51 5.79 -3.16
CA PRO A 32 -3.50 7.17 -3.67
C PRO A 32 -2.09 7.60 -4.07
N GLY A 33 -1.96 8.16 -5.26
CA GLY A 33 -0.70 8.69 -5.76
C GLY A 33 0.32 7.68 -6.24
N ALA A 34 0.00 6.38 -6.21
CA ALA A 34 0.91 5.32 -6.63
C ALA A 34 0.68 4.91 -8.08
N SER A 35 1.76 4.53 -8.76
CA SER A 35 1.70 3.96 -10.10
C SER A 35 2.85 2.98 -10.31
N ILE A 36 2.64 2.01 -11.21
CA ILE A 36 3.69 1.11 -11.66
C ILE A 36 4.26 1.71 -12.94
N VAL A 37 5.56 1.93 -12.96
CA VAL A 37 6.24 2.52 -14.12
C VAL A 37 7.12 1.52 -14.88
N GLY A 38 7.25 0.31 -14.38
CA GLY A 38 7.98 -0.76 -15.04
C GLY A 38 7.94 -2.06 -14.28
N GLN A 39 8.27 -3.14 -14.97
CA GLN A 39 8.42 -4.46 -14.39
C GLN A 39 9.79 -5.03 -14.73
N ASN A 40 10.39 -5.75 -13.79
CA ASN A 40 11.71 -6.33 -13.96
C ASN A 40 11.61 -7.84 -14.13
N GLU A 41 12.64 -8.44 -14.69
CA GLU A 41 12.69 -9.89 -14.94
C GLU A 41 12.60 -10.72 -13.67
N ASP A 42 13.07 -10.19 -12.55
CA ASP A 42 13.01 -10.85 -11.26
C ASP A 42 11.63 -10.78 -10.58
N GLY A 43 10.66 -10.16 -11.24
CA GLY A 43 9.31 -10.00 -10.71
C GLY A 43 9.12 -8.73 -9.89
N SER A 44 10.17 -7.97 -9.61
CA SER A 44 10.04 -6.70 -8.91
C SER A 44 9.41 -5.64 -9.82
N LEU A 45 8.82 -4.63 -9.19
CA LEU A 45 8.10 -3.57 -9.88
C LEU A 45 8.80 -2.24 -9.63
N ASP A 46 8.97 -1.46 -10.70
CA ASP A 46 9.39 -0.08 -10.56
C ASP A 46 8.16 0.75 -10.29
N THR A 47 8.21 1.57 -9.26
CA THR A 47 7.05 2.29 -8.76
C THR A 47 7.33 3.78 -8.60
N SER A 48 6.26 4.56 -8.66
CA SER A 48 6.27 5.99 -8.36
C SER A 48 5.12 6.27 -7.40
N VAL A 49 5.40 6.96 -6.31
CA VAL A 49 4.39 7.33 -5.32
C VAL A 49 4.51 8.81 -5.03
N VAL A 50 3.40 9.54 -5.21
CA VAL A 50 3.33 10.96 -4.86
C VAL A 50 2.60 11.07 -3.52
N VAL A 51 3.27 11.63 -2.54
CA VAL A 51 2.72 11.80 -1.18
C VAL A 51 2.60 13.28 -0.88
N LYS A 52 1.44 13.69 -0.39
CA LYS A 52 1.18 15.09 -0.07
C LYS A 52 1.40 15.35 1.42
N PHE A 53 2.35 16.22 1.71
CA PHE A 53 2.59 16.76 3.04
C PHE A 53 2.34 18.27 2.95
N ALA A 54 1.09 18.68 2.95
CA ALA A 54 0.68 20.04 2.64
C ALA A 54 1.56 21.09 3.35
N PRO A 55 2.08 22.12 2.63
CA PRO A 55 1.84 22.39 1.22
C PRO A 55 2.75 21.65 0.25
N THR A 56 3.61 20.77 0.73
CA THR A 56 4.65 20.08 -0.05
C THR A 56 4.16 18.77 -0.61
N ARG A 57 4.60 18.45 -1.83
CA ARG A 57 4.45 17.13 -2.44
C ARG A 57 5.81 16.49 -2.57
N VAL A 58 5.89 15.21 -2.24
CA VAL A 58 7.12 14.44 -2.38
C VAL A 58 6.82 13.26 -3.30
N THR A 59 7.63 13.12 -4.35
CA THR A 59 7.50 11.97 -5.26
C THR A 59 8.67 11.03 -5.00
N PHE A 60 8.35 9.79 -4.64
CA PHE A 60 9.33 8.74 -4.46
C PHE A 60 9.30 7.82 -5.66
N ARG A 61 10.47 7.53 -6.22
CA ARG A 61 10.64 6.49 -7.23
C ARG A 61 11.50 5.40 -6.67
N GLY A 62 11.09 4.17 -6.91
CA GLY A 62 11.81 3.05 -6.35
C GLY A 62 11.34 1.72 -6.88
N ARG A 63 11.60 0.70 -6.09
CA ARG A 63 11.35 -0.68 -6.46
C ARG A 63 10.63 -1.39 -5.33
N ALA A 64 9.65 -2.21 -5.69
CA ALA A 64 8.89 -3.03 -4.76
C ALA A 64 8.98 -4.50 -5.15
N ALA A 65 9.12 -5.37 -4.15
CA ALA A 65 9.09 -6.81 -4.33
C ALA A 65 8.03 -7.40 -3.41
N ARG A 66 7.43 -8.52 -3.83
CA ARG A 66 6.33 -9.15 -3.12
C ARG A 66 6.58 -10.63 -2.92
N GLU A 67 6.14 -11.15 -1.78
CA GLU A 67 6.02 -12.57 -1.52
C GLU A 67 4.57 -12.84 -1.14
N LEU A 68 3.90 -13.73 -1.85
CA LEU A 68 2.47 -13.99 -1.68
C LEU A 68 2.23 -15.46 -1.36
N ASP A 69 1.33 -15.70 -0.41
CA ASP A 69 0.81 -17.04 -0.09
C ASP A 69 -0.70 -17.02 -0.32
N ALA A 70 -1.13 -17.55 -1.46
CA ALA A 70 -2.52 -17.54 -1.85
C ALA A 70 -3.39 -18.46 -0.97
N THR A 71 -2.82 -19.53 -0.44
CA THR A 71 -3.55 -20.44 0.42
C THR A 71 -3.92 -19.79 1.75
N ALA A 72 -2.95 -19.12 2.36
CA ALA A 72 -3.15 -18.41 3.62
C ALA A 72 -3.73 -17.00 3.45
N ARG A 73 -3.76 -16.49 2.22
CA ARG A 73 -4.15 -15.11 1.88
C ARG A 73 -3.36 -14.08 2.67
N VAL A 74 -2.06 -14.28 2.69
CA VAL A 74 -1.12 -13.33 3.29
C VAL A 74 -0.03 -12.98 2.29
N GLY A 75 0.55 -11.80 2.47
CA GLY A 75 1.64 -11.36 1.62
C GLY A 75 2.56 -10.41 2.35
N ARG A 76 3.74 -10.23 1.78
CA ARG A 76 4.72 -9.28 2.27
C ARG A 76 5.22 -8.46 1.10
N VAL A 77 5.33 -7.17 1.30
CA VAL A 77 5.87 -6.22 0.33
C VAL A 77 7.08 -5.54 0.95
N THR A 78 8.17 -5.51 0.21
CA THR A 78 9.33 -4.70 0.56
C THR A 78 9.52 -3.67 -0.53
N ALA A 79 9.78 -2.43 -0.14
CA ALA A 79 9.95 -1.34 -1.10
C ALA A 79 11.07 -0.42 -0.64
N GLN A 80 11.76 0.18 -1.61
CA GLN A 80 12.74 1.21 -1.35
C GLN A 80 12.68 2.24 -2.45
N GLY A 81 12.92 3.48 -2.10
CA GLY A 81 12.83 4.56 -3.05
C GLY A 81 13.58 5.80 -2.62
N LYS A 82 13.66 6.74 -3.54
CA LYS A 82 14.27 8.05 -3.33
C LYS A 82 13.33 9.10 -3.85
N ASP A 83 13.35 10.28 -3.22
CA ASP A 83 12.61 11.40 -3.79
C ASP A 83 13.27 11.87 -5.10
N THR A 84 12.47 12.40 -6.01
CA THR A 84 12.94 12.80 -7.35
C THR A 84 13.78 14.07 -7.34
N ILE A 85 13.69 14.85 -6.26
CA ILE A 85 14.51 16.06 -6.08
C ILE A 85 15.87 15.68 -5.49
N GLY A 86 15.91 14.57 -4.78
CA GLY A 86 17.11 14.04 -4.15
C GLY A 86 17.21 14.39 -2.67
N GLY A 87 18.00 13.60 -1.95
CA GLY A 87 18.31 13.85 -0.54
C GLY A 87 17.43 13.13 0.47
N THR A 88 16.36 12.46 0.04
CA THR A 88 15.51 11.68 0.95
C THR A 88 15.34 10.27 0.42
N ARG A 89 15.53 9.29 1.29
CA ARG A 89 15.38 7.88 0.97
C ARG A 89 14.32 7.25 1.85
N MET A 90 13.61 6.29 1.29
CA MET A 90 12.56 5.56 1.98
C MET A 90 12.78 4.06 1.82
N ARG A 91 12.57 3.33 2.90
CA ARG A 91 12.57 1.86 2.90
C ARG A 91 11.36 1.40 3.71
N SER A 92 10.57 0.49 3.15
CA SER A 92 9.39 0.01 3.83
C SER A 92 9.26 -1.51 3.73
N THR A 93 8.64 -2.10 4.73
CA THR A 93 8.23 -3.49 4.75
C THR A 93 6.82 -3.53 5.30
N ALA A 94 5.94 -4.25 4.63
CA ALA A 94 4.57 -4.41 5.09
C ALA A 94 4.12 -5.85 4.90
N ALA A 95 3.42 -6.38 5.91
CA ALA A 95 2.72 -7.64 5.82
C ALA A 95 1.22 -7.35 5.73
N PHE A 96 0.53 -8.06 4.87
CA PHE A 96 -0.92 -7.90 4.74
C PHE A 96 -1.61 -9.26 4.71
N GLY A 97 -2.87 -9.27 5.13
CA GLY A 97 -3.65 -10.48 5.15
C GLY A 97 -5.12 -10.20 4.92
N VAL A 98 -5.83 -11.20 4.41
CA VAL A 98 -7.26 -11.15 4.18
C VAL A 98 -7.89 -12.33 4.92
N THR A 99 -8.79 -12.03 5.85
CA THR A 99 -9.51 -13.05 6.64
C THR A 99 -11.01 -12.83 6.52
N PRO A 100 -11.84 -13.85 6.85
CA PRO A 100 -13.27 -13.64 6.92
C PRO A 100 -13.61 -12.53 7.92
N GLY A 101 -14.50 -11.64 7.51
CA GLY A 101 -14.94 -10.54 8.33
C GLY A 101 -16.15 -10.88 9.17
N PRO A 102 -16.71 -9.90 9.89
CA PRO A 102 -17.84 -10.13 10.79
C PRO A 102 -19.16 -10.46 10.08
N GLY A 103 -19.27 -10.21 8.78
CA GLY A 103 -20.46 -10.56 8.02
C GLY A 103 -20.33 -11.89 7.28
N VAL A 104 -21.45 -12.42 6.80
CA VAL A 104 -21.48 -13.70 6.07
C VAL A 104 -20.64 -13.65 4.79
N ARG A 105 -20.55 -12.47 4.18
CA ARG A 105 -19.81 -12.29 2.92
C ARG A 105 -18.80 -11.14 3.01
N GLY A 106 -18.32 -10.87 4.21
CA GLY A 106 -17.36 -9.81 4.44
C GLY A 106 -15.96 -10.34 4.62
N SER A 107 -15.01 -9.44 4.50
CA SER A 107 -13.60 -9.71 4.73
C SER A 107 -13.01 -8.66 5.64
N ARG A 108 -11.95 -9.05 6.35
CA ARG A 108 -11.12 -8.12 7.10
C ARG A 108 -9.74 -8.10 6.49
N VAL A 109 -9.26 -6.91 6.20
CA VAL A 109 -7.90 -6.69 5.69
C VAL A 109 -7.05 -6.15 6.82
N SER A 110 -5.88 -6.74 6.99
CA SER A 110 -4.89 -6.29 7.95
C SER A 110 -3.61 -5.87 7.22
N ILE A 111 -3.04 -4.76 7.65
CA ILE A 111 -1.76 -4.26 7.12
C ILE A 111 -0.91 -3.85 8.30
N ASP A 112 0.26 -4.47 8.44
CA ASP A 112 1.23 -4.14 9.46
C ASP A 112 2.57 -3.88 8.77
N GLY A 113 3.16 -2.71 9.02
CA GLY A 113 4.40 -2.38 8.36
C GLY A 113 5.18 -1.28 9.05
N THR A 114 6.35 -1.04 8.51
CA THR A 114 7.22 0.03 8.95
C THR A 114 7.75 0.77 7.74
N VAL A 115 7.97 2.08 7.91
CA VAL A 115 8.61 2.92 6.91
C VAL A 115 9.77 3.64 7.58
N GLU A 116 10.97 3.45 7.05
CA GLU A 116 12.15 4.18 7.46
C GLU A 116 12.44 5.26 6.44
N VAL A 117 12.60 6.48 6.92
CA VAL A 117 12.91 7.63 6.08
C VAL A 117 14.20 8.24 6.57
N SER A 118 15.10 8.55 5.65
CA SER A 118 16.37 9.21 5.98
C SER A 118 16.65 10.31 4.97
N GLY A 119 17.42 11.31 5.39
CA GLY A 119 17.80 12.41 4.54
C GLY A 119 17.05 13.69 4.83
N ARG A 120 17.07 14.58 3.84
CA ARG A 120 16.69 15.99 4.01
C ARG A 120 15.26 16.25 4.47
N LEU A 121 14.30 15.44 4.01
CA LEU A 121 12.90 15.61 4.34
C LEU A 121 12.41 14.67 5.44
N ALA A 122 13.30 13.91 6.07
CA ALA A 122 12.90 12.88 7.03
C ALA A 122 12.06 13.45 8.20
N SER A 123 12.49 14.56 8.79
CA SER A 123 11.75 15.16 9.90
C SER A 123 10.37 15.66 9.50
N LEU A 124 10.25 16.26 8.31
CA LEU A 124 8.97 16.70 7.77
C LEU A 124 8.03 15.53 7.58
N ILE A 125 8.53 14.46 6.98
CA ILE A 125 7.74 13.27 6.68
C ILE A 125 7.29 12.58 7.97
N GLU A 126 8.21 12.39 8.92
CA GLU A 126 7.87 11.76 10.21
C GLU A 126 6.88 12.60 11.00
N GLY A 127 7.02 13.93 10.98
CA GLY A 127 6.09 14.81 11.68
C GLY A 127 4.68 14.80 11.12
N GLY A 128 4.53 14.59 9.81
CA GLY A 128 3.23 14.53 9.14
C GLY A 128 2.68 13.12 8.93
N ALA A 129 3.43 12.10 9.31
CA ALA A 129 3.12 10.72 8.93
C ALA A 129 1.76 10.23 9.44
N GLY A 130 1.39 10.55 10.67
CA GLY A 130 0.12 10.10 11.23
C GLY A 130 -1.09 10.55 10.43
N VAL A 131 -1.10 11.80 9.99
CA VAL A 131 -2.19 12.34 9.17
C VAL A 131 -2.19 11.70 7.79
N VAL A 132 -1.01 11.56 7.18
CA VAL A 132 -0.88 10.99 5.84
C VAL A 132 -1.29 9.51 5.83
N VAL A 133 -0.83 8.74 6.80
CA VAL A 133 -1.19 7.31 6.89
C VAL A 133 -2.70 7.14 7.02
N ARG A 134 -3.35 7.90 7.89
CA ARG A 134 -4.81 7.81 8.06
C ARG A 134 -5.55 8.17 6.78
N ARG A 135 -5.13 9.23 6.10
CA ARG A 135 -5.76 9.66 4.84
C ARG A 135 -5.58 8.60 3.75
N MET A 136 -4.37 8.10 3.57
CA MET A 136 -4.09 7.11 2.53
C MET A 136 -4.76 5.78 2.84
N SER A 137 -4.79 5.35 4.09
CA SER A 137 -5.47 4.12 4.48
C SER A 137 -6.98 4.21 4.26
N GLY A 138 -7.59 5.34 4.57
CA GLY A 138 -9.01 5.56 4.32
C GLY A 138 -9.35 5.51 2.83
N GLU A 139 -8.58 6.19 2.00
CA GLU A 139 -8.78 6.16 0.56
C GLU A 139 -8.51 4.77 -0.03
N PHE A 140 -7.51 4.07 0.47
CA PHE A 140 -7.22 2.71 0.06
C PHE A 140 -8.40 1.79 0.34
N ALA A 141 -8.95 1.85 1.54
CA ALA A 141 -10.09 1.03 1.94
C ALA A 141 -11.31 1.30 1.06
N GLU A 142 -11.61 2.56 0.78
CA GLU A 142 -12.73 2.95 -0.08
C GLU A 142 -12.56 2.45 -1.50
N ARG A 143 -11.38 2.61 -2.08
CA ARG A 143 -11.09 2.18 -3.45
C ARG A 143 -11.10 0.67 -3.57
N LEU A 144 -10.59 -0.03 -2.56
CA LEU A 144 -10.60 -1.49 -2.53
C LEU A 144 -12.04 -2.01 -2.49
N ALA A 145 -12.88 -1.46 -1.64
CA ALA A 145 -14.28 -1.84 -1.55
C ALA A 145 -15.01 -1.60 -2.87
N ALA A 146 -14.79 -0.45 -3.48
CA ALA A 146 -15.40 -0.11 -4.77
C ALA A 146 -14.96 -1.06 -5.88
N ARG A 147 -13.69 -1.41 -5.90
CA ARG A 147 -13.16 -2.33 -6.92
C ARG A 147 -13.70 -3.74 -6.77
N CYS A 148 -13.83 -4.21 -5.55
CA CYS A 148 -14.44 -5.52 -5.28
C CYS A 148 -15.91 -5.55 -5.68
N SER A 149 -16.64 -4.47 -5.45
CA SER A 149 -18.05 -4.36 -5.84
C SER A 149 -18.23 -4.29 -7.36
N ALA A 150 -17.37 -3.53 -8.04
CA ALA A 150 -17.44 -3.36 -9.50
C ALA A 150 -17.24 -4.69 -10.25
N GLN A 151 -16.48 -5.61 -9.70
CA GLN A 151 -16.21 -6.91 -10.32
C GLN A 151 -17.33 -7.93 -10.12
N ARG A 152 -18.41 -7.56 -9.44
CA ARG A 152 -19.52 -8.47 -9.14
C ARG A 152 -20.52 -8.64 -10.28
N SER A 153 -20.49 -7.76 -11.23
CA SER A 153 -21.43 -7.81 -12.35
C SER A 153 -21.02 -8.78 -13.43
#